data_faff5b1a60fec190eae968ae5496c5d0
#
_entry.id   faff5b1a60fec190eae968ae5496c5d0
#
_cell.length_a   1.000
_cell.length_b   1.000
_cell.length_c   1.000
_cell.angle_alpha   90.00
_cell.angle_beta   90.00
_cell.angle_gamma   90.00
#
_symmetry.space_group_name_H-M   'P 1'
#
loop_
_entity.id
_entity.type
_entity.pdbx_description
1 polymer ?
#
loop_
_entity_poly.entity_id
_entity_poly.type
_entity_poly.pdbx_seq_one_letter_code
_entity_poly.pdbx_strand_id
1 'polypeptide(L)'
;MASTPEVKVKKMIKKMLDDAGAYYAMPIGTGYGNSGVPDFLICSGGRFIAVEAKAGTNQPTALQESHLQKIRAKGGIALVIRENNMHELKEVLAWTK
;
A
#
# COMPACT_ATOMS: atom_id res chain seq x y z
N MET A 1 -16.79 17.26 -3.75
CA MET A 1 -15.60 17.47 -2.93
C MET A 1 -14.34 17.14 -3.71
N ALA A 2 -13.36 18.02 -3.68
CA ALA A 2 -12.14 17.79 -4.42
C ALA A 2 -11.32 16.66 -3.80
N SER A 3 -10.81 15.75 -4.63
CA SER A 3 -9.90 14.71 -4.18
C SER A 3 -8.50 15.28 -4.06
N THR A 4 -7.79 14.96 -2.96
CA THR A 4 -6.38 15.27 -2.84
C THR A 4 -5.58 14.39 -3.79
N PRO A 5 -4.34 14.78 -4.15
CA PRO A 5 -3.49 13.91 -4.99
C PRO A 5 -3.28 12.52 -4.37
N GLU A 6 -3.11 12.42 -3.05
CA GLU A 6 -2.93 11.13 -2.39
C GLU A 6 -4.19 10.27 -2.47
N VAL A 7 -5.38 10.87 -2.35
CA VAL A 7 -6.64 10.13 -2.50
C VAL A 7 -6.75 9.56 -3.92
N LYS A 8 -6.28 10.29 -4.93
CA LYS A 8 -6.28 9.78 -6.30
C LYS A 8 -5.36 8.57 -6.45
N VAL A 9 -4.19 8.61 -5.83
CA VAL A 9 -3.26 7.46 -5.81
C VAL A 9 -3.94 6.25 -5.16
N LYS A 10 -4.59 6.45 -4.01
CA LYS A 10 -5.31 5.37 -3.33
C LYS A 10 -6.40 4.76 -4.20
N LYS A 11 -7.14 5.58 -4.94
CA LYS A 11 -8.18 5.08 -5.85
C LYS A 11 -7.59 4.23 -6.97
N MET A 12 -6.45 4.63 -7.52
CA MET A 12 -5.76 3.87 -8.55
C MET A 12 -5.29 2.52 -8.02
N ILE A 13 -4.72 2.51 -6.80
CA ILE A 13 -4.28 1.27 -6.14
C ILE A 13 -5.47 0.35 -5.91
N LYS A 14 -6.56 0.88 -5.36
CA LYS A 14 -7.77 0.10 -5.07
C LYS A 14 -8.30 -0.57 -6.34
N LYS A 15 -8.38 0.20 -7.44
CA LYS A 15 -8.84 -0.37 -8.71
C LYS A 15 -7.93 -1.50 -9.18
N MET A 16 -6.63 -1.34 -9.07
CA MET A 16 -5.67 -2.37 -9.46
C MET A 16 -5.84 -3.64 -8.62
N LEU A 17 -6.05 -3.50 -7.31
CA LEU A 17 -6.26 -4.63 -6.42
C LEU A 17 -7.58 -5.35 -6.73
N ASP A 18 -8.64 -4.57 -6.97
CA ASP A 18 -9.95 -5.13 -7.34
C ASP A 18 -9.86 -5.89 -8.67
N ASP A 19 -9.19 -5.31 -9.67
CA ASP A 19 -9.02 -5.94 -10.98
C ASP A 19 -8.19 -7.23 -10.89
N ALA A 20 -7.24 -7.28 -9.97
CA ALA A 20 -6.39 -8.47 -9.76
C ALA A 20 -7.07 -9.53 -8.90
N GLY A 21 -8.21 -9.23 -8.30
CA GLY A 21 -8.89 -10.16 -7.40
C GLY A 21 -8.15 -10.38 -6.09
N ALA A 22 -7.30 -9.45 -5.67
CA ALA A 22 -6.56 -9.58 -4.42
C ALA A 22 -7.46 -9.33 -3.21
N TYR A 23 -7.17 -10.01 -2.11
CA TYR A 23 -7.81 -9.69 -0.84
C TYR A 23 -7.04 -8.57 -0.17
N TYR A 24 -7.73 -7.55 0.32
CA TYR A 24 -7.03 -6.45 1.00
C TYR A 24 -7.92 -5.77 2.03
N ALA A 25 -7.27 -5.09 2.96
CA ALA A 25 -7.92 -4.22 3.93
C ALA A 25 -7.24 -2.85 3.87
N MET A 26 -8.01 -1.81 4.14
CA MET A 26 -7.53 -0.44 4.24
C MET A 26 -7.69 0.00 5.70
N PRO A 27 -6.62 -0.09 6.52
CA PRO A 27 -6.72 0.29 7.93
C PRO A 27 -7.12 1.75 8.11
N ILE A 28 -7.95 2.01 9.09
CA ILE A 28 -8.38 3.37 9.43
C ILE A 28 -7.61 3.82 10.67
N GLY A 29 -6.97 4.98 10.60
CA GLY A 29 -6.29 5.58 11.74
C GLY A 29 -7.29 6.19 12.70
N THR A 30 -7.68 5.44 13.74
CA THR A 30 -8.69 5.86 14.70
C THR A 30 -8.13 6.29 16.06
N GLY A 31 -6.82 6.19 16.25
CA GLY A 31 -6.21 6.43 17.55
C GLY A 31 -6.21 5.20 18.46
N TYR A 32 -6.91 4.14 18.10
CA TYR A 32 -6.91 2.88 18.84
C TYR A 32 -5.98 1.84 18.25
N GLY A 33 -5.60 1.99 16.98
CA GLY A 33 -4.65 1.11 16.33
C GLY A 33 -3.25 1.68 16.35
N ASN A 34 -2.32 1.00 15.71
CA ASN A 34 -0.95 1.47 15.57
C ASN A 34 -0.90 2.59 14.52
N SER A 35 -0.27 3.71 14.88
CA SER A 35 0.00 4.78 13.93
C SER A 35 1.03 4.33 12.90
N GLY A 36 0.92 4.85 11.69
CA GLY A 36 1.89 4.56 10.62
C GLY A 36 1.69 3.24 9.93
N VAL A 37 0.60 2.52 10.20
CA VAL A 37 0.24 1.30 9.46
C VAL A 37 0.04 1.67 7.99
N PRO A 38 0.57 0.86 7.05
CA PRO A 38 0.38 1.11 5.62
C PRO A 38 -1.08 1.25 5.22
N ASP A 39 -1.34 2.02 4.16
CA ASP A 39 -2.70 2.29 3.68
C ASP A 39 -3.44 1.04 3.23
N PHE A 40 -2.70 0.05 2.71
CA PHE A 40 -3.29 -1.21 2.24
C PHE A 40 -2.50 -2.38 2.78
N LEU A 41 -3.22 -3.35 3.33
CA LEU A 41 -2.67 -4.65 3.73
C LEU A 41 -3.31 -5.68 2.82
N ILE A 42 -2.49 -6.41 2.07
CA ILE A 42 -2.93 -7.23 0.94
C ILE A 42 -2.47 -8.66 1.11
N CYS A 43 -3.33 -9.60 0.75
CA CYS A 43 -2.95 -10.99 0.58
C CYS A 43 -3.26 -11.41 -0.86
N SER A 44 -2.25 -11.88 -1.57
CA SER A 44 -2.39 -12.32 -2.95
C SER A 44 -1.43 -13.49 -3.20
N GLY A 45 -1.96 -14.60 -3.68
CA GLY A 45 -1.16 -15.78 -3.94
C GLY A 45 -0.40 -16.32 -2.73
N GLY A 46 -0.96 -16.14 -1.53
CA GLY A 46 -0.33 -16.55 -0.29
C GLY A 46 0.75 -15.60 0.23
N ARG A 47 0.97 -14.45 -0.42
CA ARG A 47 1.98 -13.47 -0.01
C ARG A 47 1.32 -12.29 0.67
N PHE A 48 2.00 -11.77 1.70
CA PHE A 48 1.59 -10.55 2.37
C PHE A 48 2.27 -9.35 1.71
N ILE A 49 1.47 -8.37 1.29
CA ILE A 49 1.95 -7.17 0.62
C ILE A 49 1.37 -5.96 1.35
N ALA A 50 2.21 -5.01 1.70
CA ALA A 50 1.76 -3.75 2.27
C ALA A 50 2.08 -2.62 1.29
N VAL A 51 1.14 -1.69 1.14
CA VAL A 51 1.32 -0.55 0.25
C VAL A 51 1.01 0.73 1.01
N GLU A 52 1.96 1.65 0.99
CA GLU A 52 1.80 3.01 1.47
C GLU A 52 1.64 3.92 0.25
N ALA A 53 0.53 4.65 0.17
CA ALA A 53 0.27 5.57 -0.94
C ALA A 53 0.84 6.95 -0.62
N LYS A 54 1.57 7.51 -1.56
CA LYS A 54 2.11 8.87 -1.47
C LYS A 54 1.91 9.56 -2.81
N ALA A 55 1.71 10.87 -2.77
CA ALA A 55 1.58 11.68 -4.00
C ALA A 55 2.88 12.43 -4.28
N GLY A 56 3.22 12.58 -5.55
CA GLY A 56 4.37 13.37 -5.98
C GLY A 56 5.67 12.89 -5.36
N THR A 57 6.37 13.79 -4.68
CA THR A 57 7.65 13.50 -4.03
C THR A 57 7.53 13.33 -2.52
N ASN A 58 6.32 13.29 -1.99
CA ASN A 58 6.11 13.10 -0.55
C ASN A 58 6.71 11.78 -0.10
N GLN A 59 7.35 11.79 1.06
CA GLN A 59 8.01 10.62 1.61
C GLN A 59 7.22 10.05 2.78
N PRO A 60 7.30 8.74 3.04
CA PRO A 60 6.73 8.19 4.26
C PRO A 60 7.34 8.86 5.49
N THR A 61 6.53 9.01 6.53
CA THR A 61 7.05 9.47 7.83
C THR A 61 7.96 8.40 8.42
N ALA A 62 8.75 8.78 9.44
CA ALA A 62 9.61 7.81 10.11
C ALA A 62 8.82 6.62 10.67
N LEU A 63 7.63 6.88 11.21
CA LEU A 63 6.79 5.82 11.76
C LEU A 63 6.25 4.91 10.65
N GLN A 64 5.82 5.48 9.53
CA GLN A 64 5.38 4.70 8.37
C GLN A 64 6.53 3.84 7.83
N GLU A 65 7.72 4.41 7.69
CA GLU A 65 8.89 3.68 7.24
C GLU A 65 9.24 2.52 8.18
N SER A 66 9.10 2.73 9.50
CA SER A 66 9.32 1.69 10.49
C SER A 66 8.41 0.49 10.25
N HIS A 67 7.12 0.73 9.95
CA HIS A 67 6.19 -0.36 9.64
C HIS A 67 6.59 -1.12 8.37
N LEU A 68 6.98 -0.40 7.33
CA LEU A 68 7.41 -1.03 6.08
C LEU A 68 8.64 -1.92 6.30
N GLN A 69 9.61 -1.45 7.08
CA GLN A 69 10.81 -2.21 7.39
C GLN A 69 10.50 -3.47 8.20
N LYS A 70 9.59 -3.38 9.18
CA LYS A 70 9.17 -4.53 9.98
C LYS A 70 8.52 -5.60 9.13
N ILE A 71 7.68 -5.18 8.17
CA ILE A 71 7.01 -6.10 7.24
C ILE A 71 8.05 -6.83 6.38
N ARG A 72 9.01 -6.09 5.84
CA ARG A 72 10.10 -6.69 5.05
C ARG A 72 10.93 -7.66 5.87
N ALA A 73 11.23 -7.31 7.12
CA ALA A 73 12.01 -8.17 8.00
C ALA A 73 11.32 -9.50 8.30
N LYS A 74 10.00 -9.55 8.20
CA LYS A 74 9.21 -10.77 8.41
C LYS A 74 8.90 -11.50 7.12
N GLY A 75 9.49 -11.08 6.01
CA GLY A 75 9.34 -11.75 4.72
C GLY A 75 8.19 -11.24 3.86
N GLY A 76 7.49 -10.20 4.31
CA GLY A 76 6.46 -9.56 3.49
C GLY A 76 7.04 -8.62 2.45
N ILE A 77 6.21 -8.21 1.51
CA ILE A 77 6.55 -7.23 0.50
C ILE A 77 5.97 -5.89 0.95
N ALA A 78 6.78 -4.83 0.95
CA ALA A 78 6.30 -3.51 1.33
C ALA A 78 6.73 -2.49 0.27
N LEU A 79 5.75 -1.73 -0.22
CA LEU A 79 5.94 -0.81 -1.33
C LEU A 79 5.43 0.58 -0.97
N VAL A 80 6.12 1.60 -1.46
CA VAL A 80 5.59 2.96 -1.50
C VAL A 80 5.16 3.22 -2.94
N ILE A 81 3.87 3.45 -3.15
CA ILE A 81 3.30 3.59 -4.49
C ILE A 81 2.86 5.03 -4.71
N ARG A 82 3.29 5.58 -5.84
CA ARG A 82 2.99 6.91 -6.30
C ARG A 82 2.39 6.85 -7.69
N GLU A 83 2.03 8.00 -8.23
CA GLU A 83 1.48 8.10 -9.60
C GLU A 83 2.41 7.50 -10.64
N ASN A 84 3.73 7.60 -10.42
CA ASN A 84 4.73 7.24 -11.43
C ASN A 84 5.31 5.83 -11.27
N ASN A 85 4.89 5.06 -10.28
CA ASN A 85 5.41 3.71 -10.09
C ASN A 85 4.33 2.64 -9.85
N MET A 86 3.13 2.86 -10.35
CA MET A 86 2.05 1.87 -10.27
C MET A 86 2.46 0.52 -10.85
N HIS A 87 3.37 0.51 -11.82
CA HIS A 87 3.87 -0.72 -12.44
C HIS A 87 4.55 -1.64 -11.41
N GLU A 88 5.13 -1.11 -10.35
CA GLU A 88 5.75 -1.94 -9.30
C GLU A 88 4.71 -2.80 -8.59
N LEU A 89 3.55 -2.24 -8.29
CA LEU A 89 2.47 -3.00 -7.69
C LEU A 89 1.91 -4.01 -8.67
N LYS A 90 1.74 -3.62 -9.92
CA LYS A 90 1.25 -4.52 -10.97
C LYS A 90 2.15 -5.74 -11.11
N GLU A 91 3.47 -5.53 -11.10
CA GLU A 91 4.44 -6.62 -11.18
C GLU A 91 4.33 -7.58 -10.00
N VAL A 92 4.25 -7.03 -8.78
CA VAL A 92 4.12 -7.84 -7.56
C VAL A 92 2.85 -8.68 -7.60
N LEU A 93 1.73 -8.08 -8.01
CA LEU A 93 0.46 -8.80 -8.12
C LEU A 93 0.53 -9.92 -9.18
N ALA A 94 1.30 -9.74 -10.23
CA ALA A 94 1.51 -10.77 -11.24
C ALA A 94 2.30 -11.97 -10.68
N TRP A 95 3.28 -11.71 -9.80
CA TRP A 95 4.07 -12.78 -9.16
C TRP A 95 3.23 -13.60 -8.18
N THR A 96 2.24 -12.97 -7.56
CA THR A 96 1.51 -13.58 -6.44
C THR A 96 0.18 -14.21 -6.88
N LYS A 97 -0.05 -14.28 -8.14
CA LYS A 97 -1.27 -14.89 -8.68
C LYS A 97 -1.34 -16.39 -8.39
#